data_8ed30528cc4e7a1764c709d425133a85
#
_entry.id   8ed30528cc4e7a1764c709d425133a85
#
_cell.length_a   1.000
_cell.length_b   1.000
_cell.length_c   1.000
_cell.angle_alpha   90.00
_cell.angle_beta   90.00
_cell.angle_gamma   90.00
#
_symmetry.space_group_name_H-M   'P 1'
#
loop_
_entity.id
_entity.type
_entity.pdbx_description
1 polymer ?
#
loop_
_entity_poly.entity_id
_entity_poly.type
_entity_poly.pdbx_seq_one_letter_code
_entity_poly.pdbx_strand_id
1 'polypeptide(L)'
;MASTHHQRRHAHQGVCLNIIHRIALACALLAPGLAGMNGVANAAPAATFGIEVGNALLCLNQLNSKYFYDYLFEAFGKPYKTEGGAYWFKAAGSNIWGMEITDILVNDSSSPADFIGAVVNGTPQALSDAITKSVGIRYTLDDAGKYSLRQSQAGSVIAYADTKAKIYCAKSKYLVPGKQ
;
A
#
# COMPACT_ATOMS: atom_id res chain seq x y z
N MET A 1 -58.38 -27.09 -0.14
CA MET A 1 -57.71 -28.02 0.77
C MET A 1 -56.52 -27.29 1.36
N ALA A 2 -56.58 -26.50 2.41
CA ALA A 2 -56.77 -26.75 3.82
C ALA A 2 -55.66 -27.63 4.41
N SER A 3 -54.77 -27.01 5.20
CA SER A 3 -54.32 -27.38 6.53
C SER A 3 -53.03 -26.60 6.88
N THR A 4 -53.02 -25.59 7.66
CA THR A 4 -53.02 -25.25 9.09
C THR A 4 -52.10 -26.09 10.00
N HIS A 5 -51.49 -25.30 10.89
CA HIS A 5 -50.86 -25.60 12.22
C HIS A 5 -49.34 -25.81 12.19
N HIS A 6 -48.55 -25.25 13.10
CA HIS A 6 -48.78 -24.86 14.49
C HIS A 6 -47.65 -23.98 15.01
N GLN A 7 -48.05 -23.01 15.79
CA GLN A 7 -47.29 -22.06 16.57
C GLN A 7 -46.77 -22.75 17.84
N ARG A 8 -45.51 -22.51 18.27
CA ARG A 8 -45.13 -22.59 19.68
C ARG A 8 -44.12 -21.51 20.07
N ARG A 9 -44.62 -20.60 20.86
CA ARG A 9 -43.85 -19.70 21.71
C ARG A 9 -43.38 -20.48 22.94
N HIS A 10 -42.16 -20.26 23.41
CA HIS A 10 -41.80 -20.40 24.81
C HIS A 10 -40.97 -19.20 25.24
N ALA A 11 -41.60 -18.38 26.05
CA ALA A 11 -40.99 -17.40 26.92
C ALA A 11 -40.48 -18.12 28.18
N HIS A 12 -39.30 -17.79 28.65
CA HIS A 12 -38.95 -17.96 30.07
C HIS A 12 -38.30 -16.69 30.57
N GLN A 13 -39.05 -16.03 31.41
CA GLN A 13 -38.62 -15.01 32.39
C GLN A 13 -38.05 -15.71 33.62
N GLY A 14 -37.21 -15.00 34.30
CA GLY A 14 -36.87 -15.26 35.71
C GLY A 14 -35.35 -15.17 35.93
N VAL A 15 -34.78 -14.50 36.82
CA VAL A 15 -35.14 -13.81 38.05
C VAL A 15 -33.84 -13.15 38.55
N CYS A 16 -33.97 -11.95 39.08
CA CYS A 16 -32.94 -11.22 39.85
C CYS A 16 -32.42 -12.04 41.03
N LEU A 17 -31.16 -11.85 41.38
CA LEU A 17 -30.87 -11.63 42.81
C LEU A 17 -29.48 -10.97 43.02
N ASN A 18 -29.52 -9.86 43.75
CA ASN A 18 -28.43 -9.13 44.38
C ASN A 18 -27.58 -10.02 45.29
N ILE A 19 -26.28 -9.89 45.22
CA ILE A 19 -25.43 -10.06 46.40
C ILE A 19 -24.35 -8.98 46.38
N ILE A 20 -24.57 -7.97 47.24
CA ILE A 20 -23.59 -7.01 47.72
C ILE A 20 -22.73 -7.71 48.74
N HIS A 21 -21.44 -7.84 48.51
CA HIS A 21 -20.49 -8.09 49.60
C HIS A 21 -19.27 -7.20 49.43
N ARG A 22 -19.19 -6.29 50.40
CA ARG A 22 -18.04 -5.45 50.71
C ARG A 22 -16.87 -6.33 51.15
N ILE A 23 -15.71 -6.16 50.55
CA ILE A 23 -14.44 -6.42 51.25
C ILE A 23 -13.48 -5.29 50.91
N ALA A 24 -12.94 -4.73 51.99
CA ALA A 24 -12.07 -3.58 52.03
C ALA A 24 -10.59 -3.93 51.78
N LEU A 25 -9.89 -2.95 51.22
CA LEU A 25 -8.52 -2.54 51.52
C LEU A 25 -7.41 -3.61 51.58
N ALA A 26 -6.53 -3.60 50.57
CA ALA A 26 -5.08 -3.72 50.77
C ALA A 26 -4.36 -2.96 49.66
N CYS A 27 -3.83 -1.79 49.97
CA CYS A 27 -2.85 -1.06 49.20
C CYS A 27 -1.54 -1.89 49.14
N ALA A 28 -1.14 -2.29 47.96
CA ALA A 28 0.25 -2.68 47.69
C ALA A 28 0.74 -1.86 46.50
N LEU A 29 1.53 -0.85 46.82
CA LEU A 29 2.29 -0.05 45.88
C LEU A 29 3.37 -0.95 45.27
N LEU A 30 3.10 -1.51 44.08
CA LEU A 30 4.10 -2.08 43.20
C LEU A 30 4.07 -1.20 41.95
N ALA A 31 5.00 -0.28 41.87
CA ALA A 31 5.30 0.47 40.64
C ALA A 31 5.96 -0.51 39.64
N PRO A 32 5.31 -0.87 38.52
CA PRO A 32 6.02 -1.50 37.42
C PRO A 32 6.80 -0.40 36.70
N GLY A 33 8.13 -0.55 36.67
CA GLY A 33 9.00 0.26 35.84
C GLY A 33 8.50 0.23 34.39
N LEU A 34 8.12 1.40 33.89
CA LEU A 34 7.91 1.67 32.48
C LEU A 34 9.27 1.57 31.77
N ALA A 35 9.67 0.34 31.44
CA ALA A 35 10.68 0.13 30.42
C ALA A 35 10.09 0.73 29.12
N GLY A 36 10.57 1.91 28.73
CA GLY A 36 10.19 2.57 27.50
C GLY A 36 10.52 1.68 26.32
N MET A 37 9.53 1.00 25.80
CA MET A 37 9.55 0.46 24.44
C MET A 37 9.45 1.66 23.50
N ASN A 38 10.61 2.19 23.07
CA ASN A 38 10.67 3.07 21.91
C ASN A 38 10.31 2.23 20.67
N GLY A 39 9.06 1.89 20.52
CA GLY A 39 8.51 1.42 19.27
C GLY A 39 8.62 2.59 18.29
N VAL A 40 9.44 2.45 17.26
CA VAL A 40 9.40 3.35 16.10
C VAL A 40 7.97 3.25 15.56
N ALA A 41 7.16 4.25 15.88
CA ALA A 41 5.85 4.37 15.27
C ALA A 41 6.11 4.66 13.78
N ASN A 42 5.96 3.66 12.93
CA ASN A 42 5.86 3.90 11.50
C ASN A 42 4.61 4.76 11.31
N ALA A 43 4.80 6.00 10.89
CA ALA A 43 3.68 6.86 10.56
C ALA A 43 2.84 6.16 9.48
N ALA A 44 1.53 6.07 9.70
CA ALA A 44 0.65 5.55 8.67
C ALA A 44 0.70 6.49 7.45
N PRO A 45 0.70 5.95 6.22
CA PRO A 45 0.65 6.78 5.03
C PRO A 45 -0.51 7.76 5.09
N ALA A 46 -0.29 8.99 4.59
CA ALA A 46 -1.34 9.99 4.51
C ALA A 46 -2.57 9.44 3.77
N ALA A 47 -3.77 9.93 4.10
CA ALA A 47 -5.02 9.49 3.45
C ALA A 47 -5.00 9.69 1.92
N THR A 48 -4.16 10.61 1.40
CA THR A 48 -3.96 10.87 -0.03
C THR A 48 -2.94 9.94 -0.70
N PHE A 49 -2.27 9.08 0.04
CA PHE A 49 -1.18 8.22 -0.47
C PHE A 49 -1.57 7.45 -1.74
N GLY A 50 -2.73 6.79 -1.72
CA GLY A 50 -3.21 6.03 -2.88
C GLY A 50 -3.47 6.89 -4.12
N ILE A 51 -3.83 8.17 -3.93
CA ILE A 51 -4.07 9.13 -5.01
C ILE A 51 -2.73 9.67 -5.53
N GLU A 52 -1.89 10.22 -4.65
CA GLU A 52 -0.62 10.85 -5.03
C GLU A 52 0.34 9.86 -5.68
N VAL A 53 0.65 8.77 -4.98
CA VAL A 53 1.54 7.74 -5.47
C VAL A 53 0.89 6.94 -6.60
N GLY A 54 -0.41 6.62 -6.48
CA GLY A 54 -1.14 5.89 -7.52
C GLY A 54 -1.15 6.62 -8.86
N ASN A 55 -1.48 7.91 -8.89
CA ASN A 55 -1.48 8.70 -10.13
C ASN A 55 -0.07 8.83 -10.74
N ALA A 56 0.96 8.96 -9.90
CA ALA A 56 2.33 9.02 -10.37
C ALA A 56 2.78 7.67 -10.99
N LEU A 57 2.47 6.54 -10.34
CA LEU A 57 2.74 5.20 -10.85
C LEU A 57 2.02 4.91 -12.19
N LEU A 58 0.85 5.50 -12.38
CA LEU A 58 0.06 5.40 -13.61
C LEU A 58 0.50 6.36 -14.71
N CYS A 59 1.55 7.16 -14.48
CA CYS A 59 2.02 8.22 -15.39
C CYS A 59 0.97 9.33 -15.66
N LEU A 60 0.02 9.55 -14.77
CA LEU A 60 -1.02 10.58 -14.93
C LEU A 60 -0.56 11.96 -14.47
N ASN A 61 0.45 12.03 -13.62
CA ASN A 61 1.02 13.26 -13.10
C ASN A 61 2.41 13.54 -13.67
N GLN A 62 2.88 14.78 -13.52
CA GLN A 62 4.28 15.09 -13.73
C GLN A 62 5.13 14.45 -12.63
N LEU A 63 6.23 13.81 -13.01
CA LEU A 63 7.18 13.24 -12.05
C LEU A 63 8.10 14.35 -11.53
N ASN A 64 8.07 14.56 -10.23
CA ASN A 64 9.00 15.41 -9.51
C ASN A 64 9.70 14.56 -8.45
N SER A 65 10.91 14.13 -8.75
CA SER A 65 11.68 13.20 -7.92
C SER A 65 11.91 13.73 -6.51
N LYS A 66 12.17 15.04 -6.37
CA LYS A 66 12.37 15.65 -5.05
C LYS A 66 11.07 15.63 -4.23
N TYR A 67 9.95 16.00 -4.84
CA TYR A 67 8.64 15.95 -4.18
C TYR A 67 8.32 14.54 -3.66
N PHE A 68 8.49 13.53 -4.52
CA PHE A 68 8.21 12.14 -4.12
C PHE A 68 9.20 11.62 -3.09
N TYR A 69 10.48 12.00 -3.17
CA TYR A 69 11.45 11.66 -2.15
C TYR A 69 11.03 12.21 -0.78
N ASP A 70 10.73 13.51 -0.70
CA ASP A 70 10.33 14.17 0.54
C ASP A 70 9.02 13.56 1.10
N TYR A 71 8.04 13.33 0.24
CA TYR A 71 6.76 12.69 0.60
C TYR A 71 6.96 11.29 1.18
N LEU A 72 7.79 10.47 0.53
CA LEU A 72 8.08 9.10 0.99
C LEU A 72 8.94 9.11 2.26
N PHE A 73 9.83 10.07 2.39
CA PHE A 73 10.63 10.24 3.61
C PHE A 73 9.75 10.58 4.83
N GLU A 74 8.77 11.45 4.66
CA GLU A 74 7.80 11.76 5.72
C GLU A 74 6.92 10.55 6.07
N ALA A 75 6.47 9.81 5.06
CA ALA A 75 5.56 8.68 5.25
C ALA A 75 6.25 7.42 5.80
N PHE A 76 7.47 7.13 5.40
CA PHE A 76 8.16 5.85 5.67
C PHE A 76 9.53 6.00 6.32
N GLY A 77 9.99 7.23 6.56
CA GLY A 77 11.32 7.51 7.08
C GLY A 77 12.41 7.41 6.01
N LYS A 78 13.65 7.17 6.45
CA LYS A 78 14.80 7.09 5.53
C LYS A 78 14.69 5.91 4.56
N PRO A 79 15.18 6.06 3.31
CA PRO A 79 15.34 4.93 2.42
C PRO A 79 16.25 3.88 3.08
N TYR A 80 15.86 2.61 2.99
CA TYR A 80 16.64 1.53 3.58
C TYR A 80 17.81 1.08 2.71
N LYS A 81 17.77 1.43 1.41
CA LYS A 81 18.89 1.25 0.48
C LYS A 81 18.84 2.27 -0.66
N THR A 82 20.01 2.50 -1.28
CA THR A 82 20.16 3.23 -2.54
C THR A 82 20.86 2.29 -3.51
N GLU A 83 20.17 1.92 -4.58
CA GLU A 83 20.66 0.91 -5.53
C GLU A 83 19.98 1.09 -6.89
N GLY A 84 20.73 0.89 -7.98
CA GLY A 84 20.21 0.94 -9.35
C GLY A 84 19.65 2.31 -9.75
N GLY A 85 20.24 3.40 -9.23
CA GLY A 85 19.77 4.75 -9.51
C GLY A 85 18.50 5.14 -8.76
N ALA A 86 18.18 4.45 -7.64
CA ALA A 86 16.97 4.66 -6.89
C ALA A 86 17.18 4.66 -5.37
N TYR A 87 16.39 5.49 -4.67
CA TYR A 87 16.11 5.39 -3.25
C TYR A 87 14.95 4.42 -3.02
N TRP A 88 15.13 3.44 -2.15
CA TRP A 88 14.15 2.41 -1.82
C TRP A 88 13.59 2.59 -0.42
N PHE A 89 12.27 2.66 -0.32
CA PHE A 89 11.53 2.81 0.93
C PHE A 89 10.73 1.55 1.23
N LYS A 90 10.73 1.11 2.49
CA LYS A 90 9.83 0.06 2.96
C LYS A 90 8.42 0.63 3.12
N ALA A 91 7.47 0.06 2.42
CA ALA A 91 6.08 0.50 2.41
C ALA A 91 5.11 -0.56 2.95
N ALA A 92 5.62 -1.48 3.78
CA ALA A 92 4.81 -2.55 4.36
C ALA A 92 3.58 -1.99 5.10
N GLY A 93 2.42 -2.60 4.89
CA GLY A 93 1.14 -2.13 5.42
C GLY A 93 0.43 -1.08 4.56
N SER A 94 1.06 -0.61 3.47
CA SER A 94 0.43 0.29 2.51
C SER A 94 -0.29 -0.49 1.42
N ASN A 95 -1.40 0.08 0.94
CA ASN A 95 -2.21 -0.50 -0.12
C ASN A 95 -2.50 0.50 -1.22
N ILE A 96 -2.42 0.07 -2.48
CA ILE A 96 -2.93 0.82 -3.63
C ILE A 96 -3.77 -0.15 -4.49
N TRP A 97 -4.93 0.29 -4.93
CA TRP A 97 -5.88 -0.51 -5.73
C TRP A 97 -6.27 -1.84 -5.07
N GLY A 98 -6.27 -1.89 -3.73
CA GLY A 98 -6.57 -3.11 -2.96
C GLY A 98 -5.43 -4.13 -2.90
N MET A 99 -4.22 -3.78 -3.36
CA MET A 99 -3.03 -4.63 -3.31
C MET A 99 -1.98 -4.06 -2.37
N GLU A 100 -1.34 -4.92 -1.60
CA GLU A 100 -0.29 -4.57 -0.67
C GLU A 100 0.99 -4.17 -1.41
N ILE A 101 1.60 -3.05 -0.99
CA ILE A 101 2.90 -2.60 -1.47
C ILE A 101 3.97 -3.03 -0.47
N THR A 102 5.05 -3.58 -0.95
CA THR A 102 6.21 -3.94 -0.11
C THR A 102 7.30 -2.89 -0.14
N ASP A 103 7.53 -2.29 -1.29
CA ASP A 103 8.58 -1.30 -1.49
C ASP A 103 8.11 -0.21 -2.47
N ILE A 104 8.57 1.02 -2.23
CA ILE A 104 8.45 2.12 -3.19
C ILE A 104 9.85 2.63 -3.49
N LEU A 105 10.05 3.02 -4.73
CA LEU A 105 11.32 3.54 -5.20
C LEU A 105 11.10 4.82 -6.01
N VAL A 106 12.00 5.76 -5.81
CA VAL A 106 12.09 7.00 -6.58
C VAL A 106 13.53 7.19 -7.02
N ASN A 107 13.76 7.76 -8.19
CA ASN A 107 15.10 7.94 -8.70
C ASN A 107 15.99 8.78 -7.78
N ASP A 108 17.25 8.44 -7.74
CA ASP A 108 18.30 9.25 -7.15
C ASP A 108 18.93 10.22 -8.18
N SER A 109 19.95 10.96 -7.76
CA SER A 109 20.64 11.92 -8.63
C SER A 109 21.44 11.28 -9.77
N SER A 110 21.78 10.00 -9.67
CA SER A 110 22.56 9.26 -10.68
C SER A 110 21.71 8.74 -11.83
N SER A 111 20.40 8.67 -11.66
CA SER A 111 19.49 8.15 -12.67
C SER A 111 19.34 9.10 -13.87
N PRO A 112 19.39 8.59 -15.12
CA PRO A 112 19.15 9.37 -16.33
C PRO A 112 17.65 9.69 -16.55
N ALA A 113 16.76 9.14 -15.74
CA ALA A 113 15.33 9.34 -15.83
C ALA A 113 14.75 9.77 -14.48
N ASP A 114 13.69 10.57 -14.53
CA ASP A 114 12.79 10.73 -13.39
C ASP A 114 11.83 9.56 -13.39
N PHE A 115 11.72 8.86 -12.25
CA PHE A 115 10.79 7.75 -12.12
C PHE A 115 10.29 7.58 -10.70
N ILE A 116 9.12 6.96 -10.61
CA ILE A 116 8.58 6.38 -9.40
C ILE A 116 8.18 4.94 -9.70
N GLY A 117 8.39 4.04 -8.75
CA GLY A 117 8.01 2.65 -8.87
C GLY A 117 7.51 2.08 -7.56
N ALA A 118 6.77 0.98 -7.62
CA ALA A 118 6.33 0.22 -6.45
C ALA A 118 6.45 -1.28 -6.73
N VAL A 119 6.86 -2.03 -5.71
CA VAL A 119 6.79 -3.50 -5.70
C VAL A 119 5.54 -3.90 -4.96
N VAL A 120 4.72 -4.70 -5.61
CA VAL A 120 3.39 -5.09 -5.16
C VAL A 120 3.35 -6.59 -4.88
N ASN A 121 2.73 -6.97 -3.78
CA ASN A 121 2.58 -8.38 -3.40
C ASN A 121 1.49 -9.04 -4.26
N GLY A 122 1.90 -9.57 -5.41
CA GLY A 122 1.02 -10.20 -6.39
C GLY A 122 1.69 -10.34 -7.76
N THR A 123 0.99 -10.98 -8.68
CA THR A 123 1.47 -11.15 -10.06
C THR A 123 1.22 -9.91 -10.91
N PRO A 124 1.96 -9.69 -12.01
CA PRO A 124 1.68 -8.62 -12.97
C PRO A 124 0.26 -8.65 -13.54
N GLN A 125 -0.32 -9.83 -13.73
CA GLN A 125 -1.71 -9.96 -14.17
C GLN A 125 -2.68 -9.47 -13.10
N ALA A 126 -2.53 -9.94 -11.86
CA ALA A 126 -3.39 -9.54 -10.74
C ALA A 126 -3.33 -8.01 -10.51
N LEU A 127 -2.14 -7.40 -10.64
CA LEU A 127 -1.99 -5.96 -10.52
C LEU A 127 -2.69 -5.21 -11.67
N SER A 128 -2.53 -5.66 -12.91
CA SER A 128 -3.23 -5.09 -14.07
C SER A 128 -4.75 -5.13 -13.90
N ASP A 129 -5.29 -6.26 -13.42
CA ASP A 129 -6.71 -6.45 -13.20
C ASP A 129 -7.23 -5.55 -12.06
N ALA A 130 -6.47 -5.44 -10.97
CA ALA A 130 -6.78 -4.57 -9.85
C ALA A 130 -6.84 -3.09 -10.27
N ILE A 131 -5.87 -2.61 -11.05
CA ILE A 131 -5.85 -1.26 -11.60
C ILE A 131 -7.05 -1.02 -12.52
N THR A 132 -7.30 -1.96 -13.44
CA THR A 132 -8.43 -1.85 -14.36
C THR A 132 -9.77 -1.76 -13.62
N LYS A 133 -9.94 -2.58 -12.58
CA LYS A 133 -11.14 -2.56 -11.73
C LYS A 133 -11.29 -1.27 -10.94
N SER A 134 -10.19 -0.71 -10.42
CA SER A 134 -10.22 0.44 -9.51
C SER A 134 -10.33 1.78 -10.23
N VAL A 135 -9.64 1.94 -11.37
CA VAL A 135 -9.47 3.23 -12.06
C VAL A 135 -9.71 3.17 -13.57
N GLY A 136 -10.08 2.01 -14.13
CA GLY A 136 -10.43 1.83 -15.53
C GLY A 136 -9.25 1.80 -16.52
N ILE A 137 -8.00 1.92 -16.04
CA ILE A 137 -6.82 1.91 -16.90
C ILE A 137 -6.47 0.46 -17.28
N ARG A 138 -6.32 0.23 -18.58
CA ARG A 138 -5.99 -1.07 -19.13
C ARG A 138 -4.51 -1.13 -19.51
N TYR A 139 -3.96 -2.33 -19.38
CA TYR A 139 -2.59 -2.66 -19.77
C TYR A 139 -2.63 -3.67 -20.91
N THR A 140 -1.87 -3.41 -21.96
CA THR A 140 -1.58 -4.35 -23.03
C THR A 140 -0.31 -5.12 -22.75
N LEU A 141 -0.32 -6.40 -23.07
CA LEU A 141 0.87 -7.24 -23.01
C LEU A 141 1.80 -6.83 -24.16
N ASP A 142 2.97 -6.31 -23.83
CA ASP A 142 3.95 -5.83 -24.78
C ASP A 142 4.97 -6.92 -25.18
N ASP A 143 5.29 -7.81 -24.22
CA ASP A 143 6.17 -8.95 -24.43
C ASP A 143 5.55 -10.19 -23.76
N ALA A 144 5.36 -11.25 -24.55
CA ALA A 144 4.83 -12.54 -24.10
C ALA A 144 5.91 -13.51 -23.57
N GLY A 145 7.15 -13.06 -23.40
CA GLY A 145 8.24 -13.85 -22.83
C GLY A 145 8.03 -14.26 -21.38
N LYS A 146 8.97 -15.01 -20.83
CA LYS A 146 8.94 -15.47 -19.43
C LYS A 146 8.74 -14.32 -18.41
N TYR A 147 9.24 -13.12 -18.73
CA TYR A 147 9.14 -11.91 -17.92
C TYR A 147 8.31 -10.85 -18.65
N SER A 148 7.11 -11.23 -19.02
CA SER A 148 6.21 -10.39 -19.79
C SER A 148 6.01 -9.00 -19.19
N LEU A 149 6.13 -7.98 -20.05
CA LEU A 149 5.83 -6.58 -19.73
C LEU A 149 4.39 -6.25 -20.11
N ARG A 150 3.79 -5.37 -19.35
CA ARG A 150 2.49 -4.78 -19.66
C ARG A 150 2.61 -3.27 -19.63
N GLN A 151 2.08 -2.61 -20.63
CA GLN A 151 2.14 -1.15 -20.75
C GLN A 151 0.74 -0.55 -20.88
N SER A 152 0.52 0.57 -20.17
CA SER A 152 -0.68 1.39 -20.34
C SER A 152 -0.47 2.43 -21.45
N GLN A 153 -1.56 3.00 -21.96
CA GLN A 153 -1.51 4.08 -22.94
C GLN A 153 -0.78 5.32 -22.38
N ALA A 154 -0.84 5.57 -21.07
CA ALA A 154 -0.14 6.67 -20.41
C ALA A 154 1.38 6.43 -20.23
N GLY A 155 1.87 5.24 -20.55
CA GLY A 155 3.29 4.88 -20.45
C GLY A 155 3.71 4.22 -19.13
N SER A 156 2.77 3.94 -18.22
CA SER A 156 3.06 3.13 -17.04
C SER A 156 3.33 1.68 -17.42
N VAL A 157 4.33 1.07 -16.79
CA VAL A 157 4.78 -0.29 -17.10
C VAL A 157 4.63 -1.19 -15.88
N ILE A 158 4.09 -2.39 -16.09
CA ILE A 158 4.09 -3.48 -15.11
C ILE A 158 5.06 -4.56 -15.58
N ALA A 159 5.97 -4.96 -14.71
CA ALA A 159 6.97 -5.99 -14.93
C ALA A 159 7.01 -6.98 -13.76
N TYR A 160 7.74 -8.08 -13.93
CA TYR A 160 8.11 -8.95 -12.82
C TYR A 160 9.24 -8.34 -11.97
N ALA A 161 9.18 -8.56 -10.66
CA ALA A 161 10.27 -8.37 -9.71
C ALA A 161 10.36 -9.66 -8.89
N ASP A 162 11.17 -10.59 -9.30
CA ASP A 162 11.21 -11.99 -8.83
C ASP A 162 9.84 -12.68 -8.98
N THR A 163 9.15 -12.96 -7.88
CA THR A 163 7.79 -13.54 -7.85
C THR A 163 6.68 -12.50 -7.73
N LYS A 164 7.04 -11.21 -7.63
CA LYS A 164 6.11 -10.10 -7.41
C LYS A 164 5.94 -9.26 -8.67
N ALA A 165 4.95 -8.38 -8.65
CA ALA A 165 4.81 -7.34 -9.65
C ALA A 165 5.57 -6.08 -9.24
N LYS A 166 6.17 -5.40 -10.23
CA LYS A 166 6.69 -4.04 -10.11
C LYS A 166 5.98 -3.16 -11.12
N ILE A 167 5.37 -2.09 -10.65
CA ILE A 167 4.82 -1.04 -11.50
C ILE A 167 5.74 0.18 -11.43
N TYR A 168 5.91 0.87 -12.55
CA TYR A 168 6.65 2.11 -12.57
C TYR A 168 6.20 3.05 -13.68
N CYS A 169 6.42 4.33 -13.46
CA CYS A 169 6.40 5.39 -14.46
C CYS A 169 7.77 6.01 -14.55
N ALA A 170 8.31 6.16 -15.76
CA ALA A 170 9.62 6.76 -15.99
C ALA A 170 9.57 7.75 -17.15
N LYS A 171 10.28 8.88 -17.01
CA LYS A 171 10.43 9.91 -18.03
C LYS A 171 11.91 10.29 -18.18
N SER A 172 12.44 10.32 -19.39
CA SER A 172 13.81 10.71 -19.62
C SER A 172 14.05 12.16 -19.20
N LYS A 173 15.15 12.41 -18.49
CA LYS A 173 15.62 13.76 -18.13
C LYS A 173 16.25 14.50 -19.31
N TYR A 174 16.67 13.77 -20.33
CA TYR A 174 17.39 14.33 -21.47
C TYR A 174 16.47 14.45 -22.68
N LEU A 175 16.34 15.66 -23.20
CA LEU A 175 15.86 15.85 -24.57
C LEU A 175 16.91 15.22 -25.50
N VAL A 176 16.46 14.32 -26.36
CA VAL A 176 17.36 13.72 -27.37
C VAL A 176 17.95 14.87 -28.23
N PRO A 177 19.28 15.09 -28.24
CA PRO A 177 19.85 16.13 -29.09
C PRO A 177 19.56 15.76 -30.56
N GLY A 178 18.83 16.58 -31.28
CA GLY A 178 18.76 16.43 -32.74
C GLY A 178 17.41 16.48 -33.43
N LYS A 179 16.35 16.98 -32.76
CA LYS A 179 15.11 17.38 -33.46
C LYS A 179 14.77 18.81 -33.08
N GLN A 180 15.48 19.73 -33.68
CA GLN A 180 15.03 21.10 -33.89
C GLN A 180 14.42 21.20 -35.29
#